data_7cc9434c8c60db58f9eec2efaf8c26f6
#
_entry.id   7cc9434c8c60db58f9eec2efaf8c26f6
#
_cell.length_a   1.000
_cell.length_b   1.000
_cell.length_c   1.000
_cell.angle_alpha   90.00
_cell.angle_beta   90.00
_cell.angle_gamma   90.00
#
_symmetry.space_group_name_H-M   'P 1'
#
loop_
_entity.id
_entity.type
_entity.pdbx_description
1 polymer ?
#
loop_
_entity_poly.entity_id
_entity_poly.type
_entity_poly.pdbx_seq_one_letter_code
_entity_poly.pdbx_strand_id
1 'polypeptide(L)'
;MFMRGTCSDGFLFKGEAPAVQILPKPFAEIAAQSMLASSHLLWSGVWYGIAVDAVSRAQSFVRAAARKSPGAPPPGALRLAEVSNLLQMVKSNVVAGLKAYEDAKADPDKLSSMGFAVAMNNVKIASSETILEIVNHVMLICGIMGYKNGTPFSLGRHLRDAHSAQLMISNDRILGNTSSMLLVHKQDTSLLG
;
A
#
# COMPACT_ATOMS: atom_id res chain seq x y z
N MET A 1 -18.69 -2.68 3.27
CA MET A 1 -17.98 -1.74 4.11
C MET A 1 -16.54 -2.22 4.26
N PHE A 2 -15.59 -1.38 3.94
CA PHE A 2 -14.17 -1.69 3.96
C PHE A 2 -13.65 -1.73 5.39
N MET A 3 -12.66 -2.58 5.68
CA MET A 3 -11.91 -2.62 6.94
C MET A 3 -12.81 -2.54 8.17
N ARG A 4 -13.74 -3.47 8.30
CA ARG A 4 -14.77 -3.48 9.36
C ARG A 4 -14.23 -3.34 10.78
N GLY A 5 -12.98 -3.76 11.01
CA GLY A 5 -12.34 -3.68 12.32
C GLY A 5 -11.88 -2.28 12.72
N THR A 6 -11.89 -1.29 11.80
CA THR A 6 -11.41 0.05 12.11
C THR A 6 -12.47 0.96 12.73
N CYS A 7 -13.76 0.60 12.61
CA CYS A 7 -14.89 1.38 13.13
C CYS A 7 -14.80 2.88 12.78
N SER A 8 -14.43 3.20 11.53
CA SER A 8 -14.23 4.58 11.07
C SER A 8 -15.58 5.25 10.81
N ASP A 9 -16.13 5.86 11.83
CA ASP A 9 -17.37 6.62 11.78
C ASP A 9 -17.10 8.13 11.96
N GLY A 10 -18.05 8.97 11.57
CA GLY A 10 -18.00 10.41 11.83
C GLY A 10 -18.55 10.75 13.22
N PHE A 11 -17.87 11.64 13.94
CA PHE A 11 -18.27 12.09 15.26
C PHE A 11 -18.31 13.61 15.34
N LEU A 12 -19.23 14.14 16.13
CA LEU A 12 -19.18 15.52 16.58
C LEU A 12 -18.37 15.57 17.89
N PHE A 13 -17.16 16.11 17.80
CA PHE A 13 -16.31 16.29 18.97
C PHE A 13 -16.62 17.63 19.67
N LYS A 14 -16.95 17.59 20.97
CA LYS A 14 -17.05 18.75 21.83
C LYS A 14 -16.23 18.47 23.10
N GLY A 15 -15.29 19.36 23.40
CA GLY A 15 -14.42 19.18 24.55
C GLY A 15 -13.72 20.49 24.93
N GLU A 16 -13.28 20.55 26.17
CA GLU A 16 -12.45 21.62 26.72
C GLU A 16 -11.17 20.98 27.26
N ALA A 17 -10.05 21.65 27.08
CA ALA A 17 -8.76 21.17 27.56
C ALA A 17 -7.86 22.36 27.98
N PRO A 18 -6.96 22.15 28.94
CA PRO A 18 -5.97 23.18 29.30
C PRO A 18 -5.10 23.58 28.08
N ALA A 19 -4.80 24.86 27.95
CA ALA A 19 -4.01 25.39 26.84
C ALA A 19 -2.63 24.73 26.70
N VAL A 20 -2.07 24.19 27.79
CA VAL A 20 -0.79 23.45 27.79
C VAL A 20 -0.84 22.18 26.93
N GLN A 21 -2.03 21.67 26.59
CA GLN A 21 -2.21 20.52 25.69
C GLN A 21 -2.16 20.90 24.20
N ILE A 22 -2.09 22.19 23.88
CA ILE A 22 -1.86 22.63 22.51
C ILE A 22 -0.40 22.30 22.15
N LEU A 23 -0.22 21.59 21.03
CA LEU A 23 1.12 21.26 20.55
C LEU A 23 1.95 22.52 20.29
N PRO A 24 3.24 22.56 20.69
CA PRO A 24 4.06 23.77 20.64
C PRO A 24 4.45 24.18 19.22
N LYS A 25 4.31 23.29 18.23
CA LYS A 25 4.64 23.51 16.84
C LYS A 25 3.42 23.34 15.95
N PRO A 26 3.37 23.97 14.77
CA PRO A 26 2.34 23.73 13.78
C PRO A 26 2.23 22.23 13.44
N PHE A 27 1.00 21.73 13.33
CA PHE A 27 0.76 20.31 13.05
C PHE A 27 1.45 19.82 11.75
N ALA A 28 1.55 20.67 10.73
CA ALA A 28 2.23 20.34 9.48
C ALA A 28 3.71 19.98 9.69
N GLU A 29 4.42 20.69 10.58
CA GLU A 29 5.81 20.39 10.93
C GLU A 29 5.93 19.06 11.70
N ILE A 30 5.07 18.88 12.68
CA ILE A 30 5.02 17.63 13.45
C ILE A 30 4.71 16.45 12.55
N ALA A 31 3.72 16.61 11.66
CA ALA A 31 3.31 15.55 10.74
C ALA A 31 4.42 15.17 9.76
N ALA A 32 5.18 16.14 9.23
CA ALA A 32 6.31 15.89 8.35
C ALA A 32 7.39 15.03 9.02
N GLN A 33 7.70 15.32 10.28
CA GLN A 33 8.78 14.64 11.02
C GLN A 33 8.36 13.31 11.65
N SER A 34 7.07 13.05 11.86
CA SER A 34 6.62 11.87 12.62
C SER A 34 5.56 11.02 11.91
N MET A 35 4.58 11.63 11.25
CA MET A 35 3.42 10.91 10.73
C MET A 35 3.56 10.47 9.28
N LEU A 36 4.13 11.30 8.42
CA LEU A 36 4.13 11.08 6.97
C LEU A 36 4.74 9.72 6.63
N ALA A 37 6.01 9.54 6.96
CA ALA A 37 6.74 8.33 6.63
C ALA A 37 6.17 7.10 7.32
N SER A 38 5.93 7.16 8.65
CA SER A 38 5.40 6.03 9.41
C SER A 38 4.03 5.60 8.91
N SER A 39 3.12 6.53 8.62
CA SER A 39 1.80 6.16 8.09
C SER A 39 1.90 5.52 6.70
N HIS A 40 2.70 6.10 5.79
CA HIS A 40 2.82 5.57 4.42
C HIS A 40 3.49 4.20 4.38
N LEU A 41 4.54 3.99 5.18
CA LEU A 41 5.24 2.71 5.26
C LEU A 41 4.40 1.62 5.91
N LEU A 42 3.76 1.91 7.05
CA LEU A 42 2.93 0.93 7.76
C LEU A 42 1.72 0.51 6.92
N TRP A 43 1.01 1.45 6.28
CA TRP A 43 -0.08 1.12 5.37
C TRP A 43 0.39 0.31 4.17
N SER A 44 1.50 0.68 3.55
CA SER A 44 2.08 -0.08 2.43
C SER A 44 2.45 -1.50 2.86
N GLY A 45 2.96 -1.69 4.08
CA GLY A 45 3.22 -3.01 4.66
C GLY A 45 1.95 -3.84 4.86
N VAL A 46 0.87 -3.24 5.35
CA VAL A 46 -0.44 -3.91 5.49
C VAL A 46 -0.97 -4.35 4.13
N TRP A 47 -0.93 -3.48 3.12
CA TRP A 47 -1.39 -3.82 1.77
C TRP A 47 -0.53 -4.90 1.12
N TYR A 48 0.79 -4.85 1.33
CA TYR A 48 1.67 -5.92 0.89
C TYR A 48 1.27 -7.27 1.52
N GLY A 49 0.94 -7.31 2.81
CA GLY A 49 0.45 -8.52 3.49
C GLY A 49 -0.85 -9.06 2.88
N ILE A 50 -1.79 -8.18 2.52
CA ILE A 50 -3.03 -8.56 1.81
C ILE A 50 -2.68 -9.19 0.44
N ALA A 51 -1.75 -8.58 -0.30
CA ALA A 51 -1.30 -9.08 -1.60
C ALA A 51 -0.64 -10.46 -1.46
N VAL A 52 0.22 -10.65 -0.47
CA VAL A 52 0.89 -11.95 -0.21
C VAL A 52 -0.11 -13.07 0.04
N ASP A 53 -1.13 -12.85 0.88
CA ASP A 53 -2.15 -13.89 1.13
C ASP A 53 -2.99 -14.17 -0.14
N ALA A 54 -3.37 -13.12 -0.88
CA ALA A 54 -4.09 -13.28 -2.14
C ALA A 54 -3.29 -14.12 -3.15
N VAL A 55 -2.01 -13.78 -3.37
CA VAL A 55 -1.12 -14.51 -4.30
C VAL A 55 -0.88 -15.94 -3.84
N SER A 56 -0.75 -16.19 -2.54
CA SER A 56 -0.60 -17.54 -1.99
C SER A 56 -1.81 -18.43 -2.28
N ARG A 57 -3.02 -17.87 -2.22
CA ARG A 57 -4.27 -18.55 -2.60
C ARG A 57 -4.29 -18.88 -4.08
N ALA A 58 -3.93 -17.93 -4.96
CA ALA A 58 -3.82 -18.14 -6.40
C ALA A 58 -2.80 -19.25 -6.73
N GLN A 59 -1.63 -19.21 -6.11
CA GLN A 59 -0.59 -20.21 -6.30
C GLN A 59 -1.08 -21.61 -5.89
N SER A 60 -1.78 -21.72 -4.76
CA SER A 60 -2.38 -22.97 -4.29
C SER A 60 -3.45 -23.48 -5.26
N PHE A 61 -4.27 -22.58 -5.82
CA PHE A 61 -5.28 -22.90 -6.82
C PHE A 61 -4.65 -23.46 -8.12
N VAL A 62 -3.65 -22.74 -8.66
CA VAL A 62 -2.95 -23.16 -9.90
C VAL A 62 -2.23 -24.49 -9.70
N ARG A 63 -1.56 -24.69 -8.56
CA ARG A 63 -0.91 -25.98 -8.23
C ARG A 63 -1.91 -27.14 -8.10
N ALA A 64 -3.09 -26.89 -7.55
CA ALA A 64 -4.13 -27.90 -7.50
C ALA A 64 -4.66 -28.29 -8.90
N ALA A 65 -4.77 -27.32 -9.80
CA ALA A 65 -5.13 -27.54 -11.21
C ALA A 65 -4.03 -28.33 -11.95
N ALA A 66 -2.77 -27.97 -11.77
CA ALA A 66 -1.63 -28.66 -12.39
C ALA A 66 -1.57 -30.14 -12.02
N ARG A 67 -1.87 -30.50 -10.77
CA ARG A 67 -1.90 -31.89 -10.31
C ARG A 67 -3.00 -32.73 -10.98
N LYS A 68 -4.08 -32.10 -11.44
CA LYS A 68 -5.20 -32.79 -12.12
C LYS A 68 -4.95 -33.04 -13.61
N SER A 69 -4.03 -32.28 -14.23
CA SER A 69 -3.74 -32.37 -15.65
C SER A 69 -2.21 -32.31 -15.88
N PRO A 70 -1.49 -33.40 -15.56
CA PRO A 70 -0.04 -33.44 -15.75
C PRO A 70 0.33 -33.25 -17.23
N GLY A 71 1.41 -32.51 -17.49
CA GLY A 71 1.98 -32.31 -18.84
C GLY A 71 1.45 -31.11 -19.62
N ALA A 72 0.45 -30.38 -19.10
CA ALA A 72 -0.01 -29.14 -19.71
C ALA A 72 0.11 -27.97 -18.71
N PRO A 73 0.46 -26.77 -19.16
CA PRO A 73 0.41 -25.58 -18.31
C PRO A 73 -1.03 -25.37 -17.80
N PRO A 74 -1.24 -25.27 -16.49
CA PRO A 74 -2.59 -25.11 -15.96
C PRO A 74 -3.14 -23.71 -16.31
N PRO A 75 -4.47 -23.57 -16.42
CA PRO A 75 -5.10 -22.27 -16.56
C PRO A 75 -4.64 -21.32 -15.44
N GLY A 76 -4.32 -20.09 -15.80
CA GLY A 76 -3.86 -19.07 -14.85
C GLY A 76 -2.35 -19.07 -14.54
N ALA A 77 -1.56 -20.03 -15.06
CA ALA A 77 -0.11 -20.08 -14.80
C ALA A 77 0.62 -18.82 -15.30
N LEU A 78 0.31 -18.34 -16.50
CA LEU A 78 0.89 -17.12 -17.03
C LEU A 78 0.53 -15.90 -16.15
N ARG A 79 -0.73 -15.76 -15.83
CA ARG A 79 -1.20 -14.66 -14.96
C ARG A 79 -0.62 -14.75 -13.56
N LEU A 80 -0.32 -15.94 -13.05
CA LEU A 80 0.40 -16.10 -11.79
C LEU A 80 1.84 -15.55 -11.87
N ALA A 81 2.51 -15.72 -13.01
CA ALA A 81 3.83 -15.12 -13.23
C ALA A 81 3.78 -13.59 -13.28
N GLU A 82 2.78 -13.00 -13.94
CA GLU A 82 2.53 -11.56 -13.95
C GLU A 82 2.34 -11.02 -12.52
N VAL A 83 1.49 -11.66 -11.75
CA VAL A 83 1.21 -11.28 -10.35
C VAL A 83 2.46 -11.42 -9.45
N SER A 84 3.28 -12.43 -9.68
CA SER A 84 4.56 -12.60 -8.96
C SER A 84 5.51 -11.42 -9.20
N ASN A 85 5.56 -10.93 -10.45
CA ASN A 85 6.34 -9.73 -10.79
C ASN A 85 5.81 -8.48 -10.07
N LEU A 86 4.50 -8.23 -10.12
CA LEU A 86 3.88 -7.10 -9.42
C LEU A 86 4.12 -7.16 -7.92
N LEU A 87 4.00 -8.34 -7.31
CA LEU A 87 4.27 -8.54 -5.88
C LEU A 87 5.73 -8.19 -5.52
N GLN A 88 6.68 -8.60 -6.37
CA GLN A 88 8.09 -8.24 -6.19
C GLN A 88 8.32 -6.73 -6.29
N MET A 89 7.64 -6.05 -7.22
CA MET A 89 7.73 -4.59 -7.37
C MET A 89 7.24 -3.88 -6.10
N VAL A 90 6.09 -4.27 -5.54
CA VAL A 90 5.58 -3.70 -4.27
C VAL A 90 6.57 -3.96 -3.14
N LYS A 91 7.10 -5.18 -3.03
CA LYS A 91 8.11 -5.52 -2.02
C LYS A 91 9.33 -4.61 -2.12
N SER A 92 9.88 -4.45 -3.30
CA SER A 92 11.06 -3.61 -3.54
C SER A 92 10.80 -2.15 -3.19
N ASN A 93 9.62 -1.62 -3.56
CA ASN A 93 9.21 -0.26 -3.25
C ASN A 93 9.10 -0.02 -1.74
N VAL A 94 8.46 -0.93 -0.99
CA VAL A 94 8.35 -0.83 0.47
C VAL A 94 9.71 -0.92 1.14
N VAL A 95 10.58 -1.84 0.70
CA VAL A 95 11.93 -2.00 1.25
C VAL A 95 12.79 -0.76 0.99
N ALA A 96 12.71 -0.17 -0.21
CA ALA A 96 13.41 1.07 -0.52
C ALA A 96 12.92 2.23 0.36
N GLY A 97 11.60 2.34 0.57
CA GLY A 97 11.01 3.33 1.47
C GLY A 97 11.45 3.15 2.93
N LEU A 98 11.51 1.91 3.42
CA LEU A 98 12.02 1.60 4.76
C LEU A 98 13.48 2.02 4.91
N LYS A 99 14.32 1.73 3.90
CA LYS A 99 15.72 2.16 3.92
C LYS A 99 15.83 3.69 3.95
N ALA A 100 15.11 4.38 3.08
CA ALA A 100 15.11 5.85 3.06
C ALA A 100 14.68 6.45 4.41
N TYR A 101 13.70 5.84 5.08
CA TYR A 101 13.30 6.25 6.42
C TYR A 101 14.38 5.99 7.47
N GLU A 102 15.01 4.82 7.46
CA GLU A 102 16.11 4.48 8.38
C GLU A 102 17.28 5.48 8.24
N ASP A 103 17.60 5.88 7.01
CA ASP A 103 18.66 6.84 6.72
C ASP A 103 18.30 8.29 7.11
N ALA A 104 17.00 8.61 7.26
CA ALA A 104 16.51 9.95 7.58
C ALA A 104 16.05 10.12 9.04
N LYS A 105 15.65 9.05 9.74
CA LYS A 105 14.92 9.12 11.02
C LYS A 105 15.62 9.87 12.15
N ALA A 106 16.95 9.95 12.12
CA ALA A 106 17.75 10.66 13.10
C ALA A 106 17.98 12.15 12.76
N ASP A 107 17.52 12.61 11.59
CA ASP A 107 17.76 13.95 11.06
C ASP A 107 16.42 14.64 10.73
N PRO A 108 15.94 15.57 11.60
CA PRO A 108 14.68 16.27 11.39
C PRO A 108 14.61 17.05 10.07
N ASP A 109 15.75 17.58 9.59
CA ASP A 109 15.81 18.35 8.35
C ASP A 109 15.61 17.42 7.14
N LYS A 110 16.21 16.23 7.17
CA LYS A 110 15.96 15.20 6.14
C LYS A 110 14.50 14.77 6.13
N LEU A 111 13.92 14.48 7.30
CA LEU A 111 12.50 14.08 7.41
C LEU A 111 11.56 15.17 6.88
N SER A 112 11.92 16.43 7.03
CA SER A 112 11.13 17.59 6.56
C SER A 112 11.43 17.97 5.11
N SER A 113 12.39 17.32 4.45
CA SER A 113 12.79 17.67 3.10
C SER A 113 11.71 17.29 2.06
N MET A 114 11.58 18.12 1.01
CA MET A 114 10.65 17.84 -0.08
C MET A 114 10.97 16.52 -0.80
N GLY A 115 12.25 16.21 -1.00
CA GLY A 115 12.68 14.97 -1.65
C GLY A 115 12.23 13.75 -0.87
N PHE A 116 12.38 13.77 0.46
CA PHE A 116 11.91 12.69 1.32
C PHE A 116 10.38 12.57 1.31
N ALA A 117 9.66 13.70 1.37
CA ALA A 117 8.19 13.70 1.30
C ALA A 117 7.69 13.12 -0.03
N VAL A 118 8.29 13.50 -1.17
CA VAL A 118 7.96 12.93 -2.49
C VAL A 118 8.25 11.44 -2.52
N ALA A 119 9.38 10.98 -2.01
CA ALA A 119 9.71 9.56 -1.96
C ALA A 119 8.67 8.76 -1.15
N MET A 120 8.30 9.22 0.04
CA MET A 120 7.27 8.56 0.87
C MET A 120 5.89 8.57 0.22
N ASN A 121 5.50 9.68 -0.42
CA ASN A 121 4.27 9.76 -1.20
C ASN A 121 4.25 8.72 -2.33
N ASN A 122 5.35 8.58 -3.07
CA ASN A 122 5.48 7.60 -4.15
C ASN A 122 5.39 6.16 -3.63
N VAL A 123 5.98 5.84 -2.47
CA VAL A 123 5.83 4.53 -1.83
C VAL A 123 4.36 4.21 -1.58
N LYS A 124 3.61 5.15 -1.02
CA LYS A 124 2.18 4.98 -0.73
C LYS A 124 1.34 4.83 -2.00
N ILE A 125 1.54 5.71 -2.98
CA ILE A 125 0.77 5.70 -4.23
C ILE A 125 1.01 4.37 -4.97
N ALA A 126 2.26 4.04 -5.27
CA ALA A 126 2.60 2.82 -6.00
C ALA A 126 2.08 1.56 -5.29
N SER A 127 2.24 1.47 -3.96
CA SER A 127 1.75 0.32 -3.19
C SER A 127 0.22 0.21 -3.25
N SER A 128 -0.51 1.32 -3.09
CA SER A 128 -1.98 1.33 -3.06
C SER A 128 -2.63 1.05 -4.41
N GLU A 129 -1.98 1.38 -5.51
CA GLU A 129 -2.45 1.09 -6.87
C GLU A 129 -2.14 -0.35 -7.26
N THR A 130 -0.88 -0.78 -7.05
CA THR A 130 -0.44 -2.11 -7.46
C THR A 130 -1.13 -3.23 -6.68
N ILE A 131 -1.48 -3.02 -5.39
CA ILE A 131 -2.24 -4.06 -4.65
C ILE A 131 -3.59 -4.33 -5.29
N LEU A 132 -4.30 -3.31 -5.76
CA LEU A 132 -5.60 -3.48 -6.40
C LEU A 132 -5.45 -4.27 -7.71
N GLU A 133 -4.42 -3.98 -8.50
CA GLU A 133 -4.08 -4.71 -9.71
C GLU A 133 -3.79 -6.18 -9.40
N ILE A 134 -2.94 -6.47 -8.41
CA ILE A 134 -2.63 -7.83 -7.94
C ILE A 134 -3.91 -8.59 -7.59
N VAL A 135 -4.76 -8.02 -6.75
CA VAL A 135 -5.97 -8.72 -6.27
C VAL A 135 -6.96 -8.96 -7.41
N ASN A 136 -7.09 -8.03 -8.37
CA ASN A 136 -7.90 -8.23 -9.57
C ASN A 136 -7.38 -9.38 -10.43
N HIS A 137 -6.07 -9.46 -10.67
CA HIS A 137 -5.46 -10.57 -11.40
C HIS A 137 -5.65 -11.91 -10.67
N VAL A 138 -5.46 -11.93 -9.35
CA VAL A 138 -5.67 -13.12 -8.51
C VAL A 138 -7.13 -13.59 -8.55
N MET A 139 -8.09 -12.66 -8.56
CA MET A 139 -9.51 -12.99 -8.74
C MET A 139 -9.76 -13.70 -10.07
N LEU A 140 -9.13 -13.24 -11.15
CA LEU A 140 -9.25 -13.88 -12.48
C LEU A 140 -8.58 -15.25 -12.52
N ILE A 141 -7.50 -15.48 -11.78
CA ILE A 141 -6.86 -16.80 -11.64
C ILE A 141 -7.78 -17.79 -10.93
N CYS A 142 -8.35 -17.40 -9.79
CA CYS A 142 -9.19 -18.25 -8.98
C CYS A 142 -10.64 -18.37 -9.50
N GLY A 143 -11.06 -17.43 -10.36
CA GLY A 143 -12.38 -17.41 -10.96
C GLY A 143 -13.51 -17.50 -9.93
N ILE A 144 -14.52 -18.30 -10.21
CA ILE A 144 -15.70 -18.46 -9.34
C ILE A 144 -15.33 -18.93 -7.92
N MET A 145 -14.23 -19.67 -7.76
CA MET A 145 -13.76 -20.13 -6.45
C MET A 145 -13.18 -19.00 -5.61
N GLY A 146 -12.58 -17.98 -6.25
CA GLY A 146 -12.15 -16.74 -5.60
C GLY A 146 -13.34 -15.84 -5.24
N TYR A 147 -14.35 -15.81 -6.10
CA TYR A 147 -15.55 -14.99 -5.92
C TYR A 147 -16.47 -15.46 -4.80
N LYS A 148 -16.64 -16.79 -4.66
CA LYS A 148 -17.47 -17.39 -3.62
C LYS A 148 -16.89 -17.21 -2.23
N ASN A 149 -17.78 -16.93 -1.26
CA ASN A 149 -17.43 -16.99 0.16
C ASN A 149 -17.30 -18.45 0.63
N GLY A 150 -16.50 -18.67 1.68
CA GLY A 150 -16.38 -19.98 2.33
C GLY A 150 -15.53 -21.00 1.58
N THR A 151 -14.83 -20.61 0.52
CA THR A 151 -13.82 -21.45 -0.15
C THR A 151 -12.42 -21.14 0.38
N PRO A 152 -11.47 -22.09 0.30
CA PRO A 152 -10.07 -21.83 0.63
C PRO A 152 -9.42 -20.72 -0.23
N PHE A 153 -10.03 -20.43 -1.39
CA PHE A 153 -9.55 -19.45 -2.37
C PHE A 153 -10.33 -18.14 -2.37
N SER A 154 -11.26 -17.96 -1.42
CA SER A 154 -12.13 -16.76 -1.36
C SER A 154 -11.32 -15.48 -1.24
N LEU A 155 -11.62 -14.49 -2.10
CA LEU A 155 -10.91 -13.22 -2.23
C LEU A 155 -11.80 -12.00 -1.95
N GLY A 156 -13.05 -12.17 -1.58
CA GLY A 156 -14.01 -11.09 -1.40
C GLY A 156 -13.57 -10.06 -0.35
N ARG A 157 -12.87 -10.48 0.71
CA ARG A 157 -12.27 -9.57 1.69
C ARG A 157 -11.09 -8.81 1.09
N HIS A 158 -10.15 -9.52 0.46
CA HIS A 158 -8.97 -8.93 -0.18
C HIS A 158 -9.35 -7.85 -1.19
N LEU A 159 -10.33 -8.12 -2.04
CA LEU A 159 -10.80 -7.15 -3.03
C LEU A 159 -11.36 -5.89 -2.38
N ARG A 160 -12.21 -6.01 -1.37
CA ARG A 160 -12.76 -4.86 -0.66
C ARG A 160 -11.69 -4.05 0.06
N ASP A 161 -10.77 -4.74 0.74
CA ASP A 161 -9.74 -4.09 1.53
C ASP A 161 -8.68 -3.44 0.60
N ALA A 162 -8.37 -4.04 -0.56
CA ALA A 162 -7.52 -3.45 -1.58
C ALA A 162 -8.09 -2.13 -2.14
N HIS A 163 -9.40 -2.05 -2.39
CA HIS A 163 -10.04 -0.81 -2.82
C HIS A 163 -9.92 0.31 -1.78
N SER A 164 -9.82 0.00 -0.50
CA SER A 164 -9.63 1.02 0.54
C SER A 164 -8.26 1.70 0.47
N ALA A 165 -7.26 1.06 -0.14
CA ALA A 165 -5.89 1.57 -0.16
C ALA A 165 -5.75 2.93 -0.86
N GLN A 166 -6.47 3.15 -1.94
CA GLN A 166 -6.46 4.43 -2.66
C GLN A 166 -7.27 5.52 -1.95
N LEU A 167 -8.27 5.13 -1.15
CA LEU A 167 -9.14 6.04 -0.41
C LEU A 167 -8.52 6.46 0.93
N MET A 168 -7.76 5.59 1.56
CA MET A 168 -7.04 5.87 2.81
C MET A 168 -5.94 6.89 2.54
N ILE A 169 -6.06 8.08 3.12
CA ILE A 169 -5.25 9.25 2.77
C ILE A 169 -5.29 9.45 1.25
N SER A 170 -6.44 9.83 0.72
CA SER A 170 -6.76 9.98 -0.71
C SER A 170 -5.55 10.12 -1.65
N ASN A 171 -5.41 9.23 -2.63
CA ASN A 171 -4.34 9.30 -3.63
C ASN A 171 -4.33 10.64 -4.36
N ASP A 172 -5.50 11.17 -4.74
CA ASP A 172 -5.61 12.46 -5.45
C ASP A 172 -5.05 13.61 -4.62
N ARG A 173 -5.31 13.60 -3.31
CA ARG A 173 -4.75 14.60 -2.39
C ARG A 173 -3.22 14.51 -2.30
N ILE A 174 -2.67 13.30 -2.22
CA ILE A 174 -1.22 13.08 -2.18
C ILE A 174 -0.58 13.51 -3.50
N LEU A 175 -1.17 13.12 -4.63
CA LEU A 175 -0.69 13.49 -5.96
C LEU A 175 -0.74 15.01 -6.17
N GLY A 176 -1.81 15.69 -5.72
CA GLY A 176 -1.91 17.14 -5.75
C GLY A 176 -0.80 17.83 -4.95
N ASN A 177 -0.51 17.34 -3.75
CA ASN A 177 0.61 17.85 -2.94
C ASN A 177 1.97 17.58 -3.61
N THR A 178 2.17 16.37 -4.12
CA THR A 178 3.40 15.98 -4.81
C THR A 178 3.62 16.83 -6.07
N SER A 179 2.57 17.08 -6.86
CA SER A 179 2.67 17.91 -8.05
C SER A 179 3.15 19.33 -7.72
N SER A 180 2.64 19.92 -6.64
CA SER A 180 3.07 21.24 -6.18
C SER A 180 4.53 21.25 -5.73
N MET A 181 5.00 20.21 -5.05
CA MET A 181 6.41 20.07 -4.65
C MET A 181 7.34 19.98 -5.86
N LEU A 182 6.95 19.23 -6.89
CA LEU A 182 7.76 19.02 -8.10
C LEU A 182 7.91 20.27 -8.97
N LEU A 183 7.09 21.31 -8.77
CA LEU A 183 7.28 22.59 -9.44
C LEU A 183 8.51 23.35 -8.95
N VAL A 184 8.94 23.12 -7.72
CA VAL A 184 10.04 23.84 -7.06
C VAL A 184 11.20 22.94 -6.62
N HIS A 185 11.00 21.63 -6.66
CA HIS A 185 12.00 20.62 -6.27
C HIS A 185 12.38 19.77 -7.48
N LYS A 186 13.67 19.74 -7.81
CA LYS A 186 14.20 18.84 -8.83
C LYS A 186 14.37 17.46 -8.24
N GLN A 187 13.62 16.50 -8.76
CA GLN A 187 13.74 15.10 -8.33
C GLN A 187 15.13 14.54 -8.69
N ASP A 188 15.74 13.85 -7.74
CA ASP A 188 16.93 13.06 -8.04
C ASP A 188 16.55 11.87 -8.94
N THR A 189 17.24 11.76 -10.06
CA THR A 189 17.07 10.70 -11.04
C THR A 189 18.26 9.74 -11.08
N SER A 190 19.21 9.89 -10.15
CA SER A 190 20.34 8.97 -9.99
C SER A 190 19.85 7.58 -9.58
N LEU A 191 20.41 6.54 -10.21
CA LEU A 191 20.06 5.15 -9.86
C LEU A 191 20.75 4.70 -8.56
N LEU A 192 21.89 5.28 -8.21
CA LEU A 192 22.72 4.85 -7.09
C LEU A 192 22.76 5.85 -5.93
N GLY A 193 22.07 6.98 -6.02
CA GLY A 193 21.94 7.99 -4.97
C GLY A 193 23.13 8.91 -4.85
#